data_dea841b9f4d9c1575ae47bc8aa212765
#
_entry.id   dea841b9f4d9c1575ae47bc8aa212765
#
_cell.length_a   1.000
_cell.length_b   1.000
_cell.length_c   1.000
_cell.angle_alpha   90.00
_cell.angle_beta   90.00
_cell.angle_gamma   90.00
#
_symmetry.space_group_name_H-M   'P 1'
#
loop_
_entity.id
_entity.type
_entity.pdbx_description
1 polymer ?
#
loop_
_entity_poly.entity_id
_entity_poly.type
_entity_poly.pdbx_seq_one_letter_code
_entity_poly.pdbx_strand_id
1 'polypeptide(L)'
;GQGDSYKKTTHAYSTAYAQIKFLKDFTFKTNFGYDFYNTRHKLTEGSNESFSFSRNEVVSSAASLETLAGYMYYNHYYNWKWTNTLNWNHTFAQKHDVGALVGFEEGKNSNGNTDVKKMGMIDQTISDLNTLTSAEYIKGSFTGYTYRSWFGRLNYAYDSRYLFEANARYDGSSRFSPDNRWGFFPSASAGWRISEENFAKNSFLNAFDNLKLRVSYGKLGNSSVDNYAYQSWYETGYTIMGGKKVPRFYLLNLPNMDVTWETTKTFNLGLDFATLNGRLSGVLDYYDKRTTGILYRPTIGLV
;
A
#
# COMPACT_ATOMS: atom_id res chain seq x y z
N GLY A 1 -28.78 19.13 23.89
CA GLY A 1 -28.66 19.68 22.55
C GLY A 1 -27.67 18.86 21.72
N GLN A 2 -28.16 18.16 20.70
CA GLN A 2 -27.25 17.53 19.74
C GLN A 2 -26.81 18.62 18.78
N GLY A 3 -25.50 18.92 18.77
CA GLY A 3 -24.91 19.78 17.77
C GLY A 3 -25.05 19.14 16.38
N ASP A 4 -25.09 19.97 15.35
CA ASP A 4 -25.14 19.54 13.93
C ASP A 4 -23.81 18.90 13.54
N SER A 5 -23.75 17.57 13.60
CA SER A 5 -22.55 16.77 13.35
C SER A 5 -22.81 15.77 12.24
N TYR A 6 -21.91 15.75 11.25
CA TYR A 6 -21.98 14.78 10.17
C TYR A 6 -20.60 14.40 9.65
N LYS A 7 -20.49 13.20 9.13
CA LYS A 7 -19.37 12.73 8.33
C LYS A 7 -19.88 12.28 6.97
N LYS A 8 -19.45 12.98 5.92
CA LYS A 8 -19.76 12.63 4.52
C LYS A 8 -18.50 12.20 3.82
N THR A 9 -18.51 11.00 3.26
CA THR A 9 -17.41 10.48 2.46
C THR A 9 -17.92 10.21 1.04
N THR A 10 -17.20 10.72 0.06
CA THR A 10 -17.40 10.41 -1.35
C THR A 10 -16.20 9.58 -1.80
N HIS A 11 -16.46 8.39 -2.33
CA HIS A 11 -15.44 7.50 -2.86
C HIS A 11 -15.77 7.17 -4.32
N ALA A 12 -14.79 7.33 -5.20
CA ALA A 12 -14.89 6.95 -6.59
C ALA A 12 -13.65 6.12 -6.98
N TYR A 13 -13.90 4.93 -7.44
CA TYR A 13 -12.89 4.05 -8.01
C TYR A 13 -13.20 3.81 -9.48
N SER A 14 -12.23 4.05 -10.34
CA SER A 14 -12.37 3.92 -11.79
C SER A 14 -11.17 3.18 -12.38
N THR A 15 -11.44 2.30 -13.31
CA THR A 15 -10.42 1.64 -14.11
C THR A 15 -10.81 1.65 -15.57
N ALA A 16 -9.90 2.09 -16.43
CA ALA A 16 -10.04 2.02 -17.87
C ALA A 16 -8.86 1.29 -18.48
N TYR A 17 -9.11 0.43 -19.46
CA TYR A 17 -8.05 -0.24 -20.17
C TYR A 17 -8.34 -0.29 -21.68
N ALA A 18 -7.26 -0.36 -22.45
CA ALA A 18 -7.31 -0.68 -23.86
C ALA A 18 -6.35 -1.84 -24.15
N GLN A 19 -6.76 -2.73 -25.03
CA GLN A 19 -5.98 -3.88 -25.43
C GLN A 19 -6.02 -4.02 -26.95
N ILE A 20 -4.83 -4.20 -27.55
CA ILE A 20 -4.66 -4.41 -28.98
C ILE A 20 -3.89 -5.71 -29.19
N LYS A 21 -4.44 -6.60 -29.99
CA LYS A 21 -3.75 -7.80 -30.47
C LYS A 21 -3.27 -7.58 -31.90
N PHE A 22 -2.02 -7.87 -32.19
CA PHE A 22 -1.41 -7.67 -33.50
C PHE A 22 -0.35 -8.72 -33.80
N LEU A 23 0.00 -8.89 -35.04
CA LEU A 23 0.98 -9.88 -35.52
C LEU A 23 0.74 -11.29 -34.92
N LYS A 24 -0.52 -11.65 -34.69
CA LYS A 24 -1.03 -12.92 -34.13
C LYS A 24 -0.57 -13.18 -32.68
N ASP A 25 0.70 -12.98 -32.37
CA ASP A 25 1.33 -13.42 -31.11
C ASP A 25 1.50 -12.29 -30.11
N PHE A 26 1.29 -11.04 -30.53
CA PHE A 26 1.50 -9.88 -29.67
C PHE A 26 0.19 -9.33 -29.09
N THR A 27 0.25 -8.97 -27.82
CA THR A 27 -0.85 -8.27 -27.13
C THR A 27 -0.27 -7.10 -26.36
N PHE A 28 -0.62 -5.89 -26.76
CA PHE A 28 -0.36 -4.69 -25.99
C PHE A 28 -1.59 -4.37 -25.14
N LYS A 29 -1.37 -4.05 -23.86
CA LYS A 29 -2.43 -3.60 -22.94
C LYS A 29 -1.94 -2.40 -22.16
N THR A 30 -2.74 -1.35 -22.16
CA THR A 30 -2.62 -0.20 -21.27
C THR A 30 -3.78 -0.20 -20.30
N ASN A 31 -3.50 0.10 -19.03
CA ASN A 31 -4.50 0.12 -17.97
C ASN A 31 -4.25 1.32 -17.07
N PHE A 32 -5.26 2.15 -16.86
CA PHE A 32 -5.22 3.28 -15.96
C PHE A 32 -6.26 3.10 -14.87
N GLY A 33 -5.83 3.14 -13.62
CA GLY A 33 -6.69 3.10 -12.44
C GLY A 33 -6.61 4.42 -11.68
N TYR A 34 -7.75 4.87 -11.19
CA TYR A 34 -7.87 6.05 -10.37
C TYR A 34 -8.77 5.76 -9.17
N ASP A 35 -8.27 6.06 -7.99
CA ASP A 35 -8.96 5.91 -6.71
C ASP A 35 -8.93 7.24 -5.99
N PHE A 36 -10.09 7.76 -5.71
CA PHE A 36 -10.29 9.06 -5.08
C PHE A 36 -11.27 8.92 -3.93
N TYR A 37 -10.89 9.42 -2.78
CA TYR A 37 -11.89 9.63 -1.75
C TYR A 37 -11.71 10.95 -1.03
N ASN A 38 -12.84 11.53 -0.67
CA ASN A 38 -12.95 12.80 0.00
C ASN A 38 -13.86 12.64 1.22
N THR A 39 -13.35 13.00 2.37
CA THR A 39 -14.13 12.99 3.61
C THR A 39 -14.25 14.41 4.14
N ARG A 40 -15.48 14.82 4.38
CA ARG A 40 -15.84 16.03 5.10
C ARG A 40 -16.51 15.64 6.41
N HIS A 41 -15.91 16.04 7.50
CA HIS A 41 -16.43 15.79 8.86
C HIS A 41 -16.64 17.12 9.55
N LYS A 42 -17.88 17.42 9.92
CA LYS A 42 -18.27 18.53 10.78
C LYS A 42 -18.69 17.96 12.12
N LEU A 43 -18.17 18.51 13.17
CA LEU A 43 -18.57 18.20 14.54
C LEU A 43 -18.84 19.52 15.26
N THR A 44 -19.99 19.62 15.91
CA THR A 44 -20.36 20.77 16.71
C THR A 44 -20.66 20.28 18.14
N GLU A 45 -19.95 20.83 19.09
CA GLU A 45 -20.23 20.56 20.50
C GLU A 45 -21.54 21.22 20.93
N GLY A 46 -22.29 20.53 21.76
CA GLY A 46 -23.51 21.07 22.39
C GLY A 46 -23.42 20.93 23.90
N SER A 47 -24.08 21.77 24.65
CA SER A 47 -24.26 21.59 26.10
C SER A 47 -25.23 20.43 26.34
N ASN A 48 -24.86 19.51 27.20
CA ASN A 48 -25.71 18.40 27.61
C ASN A 48 -26.28 18.72 28.98
N GLU A 49 -27.60 18.64 29.10
CA GLU A 49 -28.27 18.56 30.39
C GLU A 49 -28.45 17.10 30.74
N SER A 50 -27.94 16.66 31.87
CA SER A 50 -28.16 15.34 32.42
C SER A 50 -28.93 15.42 33.73
N PHE A 51 -29.86 14.49 33.92
CA PHE A 51 -30.58 14.40 35.20
C PHE A 51 -29.81 13.52 36.16
N SER A 52 -29.46 14.07 37.34
CA SER A 52 -28.82 13.30 38.39
C SER A 52 -29.88 12.67 39.28
N PHE A 53 -30.08 11.37 39.19
CA PHE A 53 -31.01 10.62 40.02
C PHE A 53 -30.63 10.66 41.53
N SER A 54 -29.35 10.78 41.85
CA SER A 54 -28.86 10.85 43.22
C SER A 54 -29.15 12.19 43.90
N ARG A 55 -29.24 13.26 43.12
CA ARG A 55 -29.52 14.62 43.60
C ARG A 55 -30.91 15.09 43.27
N ASN A 56 -31.66 14.31 42.48
CA ASN A 56 -32.99 14.64 41.96
C ASN A 56 -33.07 16.04 41.32
N GLU A 57 -32.03 16.37 40.55
CA GLU A 57 -31.91 17.67 39.88
C GLU A 57 -31.31 17.51 38.47
N VAL A 58 -31.62 18.48 37.60
CA VAL A 58 -30.94 18.59 36.31
C VAL A 58 -29.54 19.13 36.57
N VAL A 59 -28.54 18.31 36.33
CA VAL A 59 -27.16 18.71 36.35
C VAL A 59 -26.78 19.11 34.94
N SER A 60 -26.77 20.41 34.68
CA SER A 60 -26.18 20.94 33.46
C SER A 60 -24.66 20.81 33.57
N SER A 61 -24.03 20.02 32.74
CA SER A 61 -22.61 20.24 32.43
C SER A 61 -22.57 21.41 31.46
N ALA A 62 -22.90 22.61 31.97
CA ALA A 62 -22.87 23.83 31.18
C ALA A 62 -21.41 24.17 30.87
N ALA A 63 -20.89 23.57 29.79
CA ALA A 63 -19.86 24.24 29.03
C ALA A 63 -20.48 25.59 28.64
N SER A 64 -19.90 26.69 29.09
CA SER A 64 -20.36 28.01 28.68
C SER A 64 -20.31 28.11 27.16
N LEU A 65 -21.17 28.86 26.52
CA LEU A 65 -21.13 29.09 25.07
C LEU A 65 -19.72 29.46 24.58
N GLU A 66 -18.95 30.15 25.41
CA GLU A 66 -17.57 30.55 25.14
C GLU A 66 -16.59 29.34 25.01
N THR A 67 -16.91 28.20 25.64
CA THR A 67 -16.06 27.01 25.61
C THR A 67 -16.52 25.96 24.61
N LEU A 68 -17.72 26.09 24.05
CA LEU A 68 -18.22 25.18 23.02
C LEU A 68 -17.48 25.37 21.72
N ALA A 69 -17.12 24.26 21.09
CA ALA A 69 -16.28 24.22 19.90
C ALA A 69 -17.01 23.68 18.66
N GLY A 70 -16.62 24.21 17.52
CA GLY A 70 -16.91 23.67 16.19
C GLY A 70 -15.66 23.18 15.54
N TYR A 71 -15.75 22.00 14.92
CA TYR A 71 -14.68 21.34 14.20
C TYR A 71 -15.07 21.14 12.76
N MET A 72 -14.10 21.33 11.84
CA MET A 72 -14.21 20.95 10.44
C MET A 72 -12.96 20.21 10.05
N TYR A 73 -13.11 18.95 9.67
CA TYR A 73 -12.07 18.14 9.12
C TYR A 73 -12.37 17.85 7.65
N TYR A 74 -11.41 18.13 6.79
CA TYR A 74 -11.47 17.83 5.38
C TYR A 74 -10.27 16.99 5.01
N ASN A 75 -10.52 15.80 4.45
CA ASN A 75 -9.47 14.93 3.94
C ASN A 75 -9.74 14.62 2.48
N HIS A 76 -8.71 14.74 1.66
CA HIS A 76 -8.74 14.32 0.27
C HIS A 76 -7.59 13.35 0.02
N TYR A 77 -7.93 12.26 -0.60
CA TYR A 77 -7.01 11.21 -1.00
C TYR A 77 -7.20 10.91 -2.47
N TYR A 78 -6.12 10.76 -3.20
CA TYR A 78 -6.14 10.20 -4.53
C TYR A 78 -4.94 9.29 -4.76
N ASN A 79 -5.19 8.22 -5.49
CA ASN A 79 -4.19 7.28 -5.95
C ASN A 79 -4.46 6.99 -7.42
N TRP A 80 -3.45 7.10 -8.27
CA TRP A 80 -3.56 6.67 -9.63
C TRP A 80 -2.41 5.72 -9.97
N LYS A 81 -2.70 4.81 -10.88
CA LYS A 81 -1.77 3.83 -11.40
C LYS A 81 -1.95 3.67 -12.90
N TRP A 82 -0.86 3.72 -13.62
CA TRP A 82 -0.82 3.48 -15.05
C TRP A 82 0.14 2.35 -15.36
N THR A 83 -0.37 1.27 -15.97
CA THR A 83 0.38 0.05 -16.28
C THR A 83 0.28 -0.21 -17.79
N ASN A 84 1.41 -0.46 -18.41
CA ASN A 84 1.53 -0.82 -19.81
C ASN A 84 2.27 -2.15 -19.92
N THR A 85 1.75 -3.07 -20.70
CA THR A 85 2.38 -4.38 -20.93
C THR A 85 2.35 -4.74 -22.40
N LEU A 86 3.44 -5.32 -22.85
CA LEU A 86 3.55 -5.98 -24.15
C LEU A 86 3.85 -7.45 -23.90
N ASN A 87 2.92 -8.30 -24.31
CA ASN A 87 3.03 -9.75 -24.24
C ASN A 87 3.27 -10.32 -25.63
N TRP A 88 4.15 -11.29 -25.71
CA TRP A 88 4.38 -12.13 -26.87
C TRP A 88 4.33 -13.59 -26.46
N ASN A 89 3.58 -14.44 -27.18
CA ASN A 89 3.48 -15.86 -26.94
C ASN A 89 3.52 -16.58 -28.29
N HIS A 90 4.37 -17.60 -28.39
CA HIS A 90 4.50 -18.40 -29.60
C HIS A 90 4.84 -19.85 -29.27
N THR A 91 4.25 -20.78 -30.02
CA THR A 91 4.56 -22.20 -29.92
C THR A 91 5.35 -22.64 -31.16
N PHE A 92 6.61 -22.99 -30.97
CA PHE A 92 7.46 -23.51 -32.02
C PHE A 92 7.39 -25.05 -32.08
N ALA A 93 7.33 -25.60 -33.27
CA ALA A 93 7.36 -27.05 -33.51
C ALA A 93 6.37 -27.84 -32.63
N GLN A 94 5.26 -27.23 -32.22
CA GLN A 94 4.21 -27.82 -31.35
C GLN A 94 4.70 -28.35 -29.99
N LYS A 95 5.95 -28.03 -29.61
CA LYS A 95 6.57 -28.54 -28.37
C LYS A 95 7.23 -27.45 -27.53
N HIS A 96 7.57 -26.33 -28.12
CA HIS A 96 8.29 -25.27 -27.44
C HIS A 96 7.35 -24.08 -27.26
N ASP A 97 6.72 -23.98 -26.10
CA ASP A 97 5.91 -22.81 -25.75
C ASP A 97 6.80 -21.74 -25.14
N VAL A 98 6.85 -20.58 -25.77
CA VAL A 98 7.65 -19.44 -25.34
C VAL A 98 6.73 -18.26 -25.12
N GLY A 99 6.82 -17.65 -23.93
CA GLY A 99 6.12 -16.43 -23.58
C GLY A 99 7.10 -15.37 -23.08
N ALA A 100 6.95 -14.15 -23.55
CA ALA A 100 7.70 -13.00 -23.07
C ALA A 100 6.74 -11.86 -22.74
N LEU A 101 7.00 -11.19 -21.63
CA LEU A 101 6.28 -9.98 -21.21
C LEU A 101 7.29 -8.93 -20.82
N VAL A 102 7.07 -7.72 -21.30
CA VAL A 102 7.72 -6.51 -20.78
C VAL A 102 6.66 -5.54 -20.34
N GLY A 103 6.90 -4.83 -19.25
CA GLY A 103 5.95 -3.92 -18.70
C GLY A 103 6.58 -2.70 -18.05
N PHE A 104 5.79 -1.66 -18.00
CA PHE A 104 6.09 -0.41 -17.33
C PHE A 104 4.90 -0.01 -16.47
N GLU A 105 5.15 0.41 -15.25
CA GLU A 105 4.13 0.88 -14.33
C GLU A 105 4.61 2.13 -13.61
N GLU A 106 3.73 3.10 -13.46
CA GLU A 106 3.96 4.22 -12.55
C GLU A 106 2.67 4.62 -11.85
N GLY A 107 2.85 5.27 -10.71
CA GLY A 107 1.71 5.75 -9.95
C GLY A 107 2.09 6.77 -8.89
N LYS A 108 1.05 7.39 -8.35
CA LYS A 108 1.16 8.39 -7.30
C LYS A 108 0.06 8.17 -6.28
N ASN A 109 0.47 8.20 -5.03
CA ASN A 109 -0.43 8.28 -3.89
C ASN A 109 -0.31 9.67 -3.26
N SER A 110 -1.42 10.26 -2.87
CA SER A 110 -1.46 11.58 -2.28
C SER A 110 -2.57 11.67 -1.26
N ASN A 111 -2.26 12.20 -0.11
CA ASN A 111 -3.21 12.43 0.97
C ASN A 111 -2.98 13.81 1.57
N GLY A 112 -4.03 14.61 1.62
CA GLY A 112 -4.02 15.92 2.24
C GLY A 112 -5.17 16.06 3.23
N ASN A 113 -4.92 16.75 4.33
CA ASN A 113 -5.96 17.07 5.30
C ASN A 113 -5.89 18.53 5.71
N THR A 114 -7.05 19.05 6.09
CA THR A 114 -7.20 20.34 6.75
C THR A 114 -8.09 20.11 7.96
N ASP A 115 -7.68 20.61 9.10
CA ASP A 115 -8.36 20.49 10.39
C ASP A 115 -8.47 21.86 11.03
N VAL A 116 -9.69 22.25 11.35
CA VAL A 116 -10.01 23.57 11.91
C VAL A 116 -10.82 23.36 13.19
N LYS A 117 -10.40 23.99 14.27
CA LYS A 117 -11.18 24.11 15.50
C LYS A 117 -11.35 25.57 15.86
N LYS A 118 -12.58 25.98 16.08
CA LYS A 118 -12.93 27.29 16.62
C LYS A 118 -13.80 27.11 17.87
N MET A 119 -13.74 28.06 18.75
CA MET A 119 -14.49 28.10 20.03
C MET A 119 -15.28 29.40 20.13
N GLY A 120 -16.16 29.44 21.13
CA GLY A 120 -16.95 30.60 21.46
C GLY A 120 -18.18 30.71 20.56
N MET A 121 -19.20 29.90 20.84
CA MET A 121 -20.50 30.00 20.18
C MET A 121 -21.30 31.18 20.70
N ILE A 122 -22.00 31.85 19.80
CA ILE A 122 -22.97 32.87 20.16
C ILE A 122 -24.32 32.21 20.56
N ASP A 123 -24.66 31.14 19.81
CA ASP A 123 -25.89 30.36 20.02
C ASP A 123 -25.63 28.91 19.56
N GLN A 124 -26.17 27.94 20.32
CA GLN A 124 -26.00 26.50 20.03
C GLN A 124 -26.71 26.04 18.75
N THR A 125 -27.69 26.79 18.30
CA THR A 125 -28.42 26.52 17.02
C THR A 125 -27.63 26.95 15.78
N ILE A 126 -26.59 27.78 15.96
CA ILE A 126 -25.79 28.33 14.90
C ILE A 126 -24.44 27.59 14.89
N SER A 127 -24.28 26.64 13.96
CA SER A 127 -23.14 25.73 13.90
C SER A 127 -22.09 26.10 12.83
N ASP A 128 -22.17 27.28 12.24
CA ASP A 128 -21.22 27.74 11.24
C ASP A 128 -19.92 28.25 11.86
N LEU A 129 -18.77 27.77 11.36
CA LEU A 129 -17.46 28.16 11.88
C LEU A 129 -17.19 29.68 11.83
N ASN A 130 -17.87 30.42 10.94
CA ASN A 130 -17.74 31.88 10.87
C ASN A 130 -18.34 32.60 12.07
N THR A 131 -19.30 31.99 12.74
CA THR A 131 -19.98 32.58 13.92
C THR A 131 -19.25 32.32 15.22
N LEU A 132 -18.23 31.46 15.24
CA LEU A 132 -17.42 31.20 16.42
C LEU A 132 -16.34 32.28 16.56
N THR A 133 -16.17 32.80 17.77
CA THR A 133 -15.41 34.02 18.03
C THR A 133 -13.89 33.84 18.08
N SER A 134 -13.41 32.65 18.43
CA SER A 134 -11.98 32.40 18.65
C SER A 134 -11.48 31.17 17.88
N ALA A 135 -10.38 31.29 17.15
CA ALA A 135 -9.70 30.16 16.55
C ALA A 135 -8.75 29.51 17.55
N GLU A 136 -8.92 28.19 17.81
CA GLU A 136 -7.99 27.42 18.64
C GLU A 136 -6.83 26.90 17.79
N TYR A 137 -7.14 26.30 16.65
CA TYR A 137 -6.12 25.94 15.66
C TYR A 137 -6.68 25.86 14.24
N ILE A 138 -5.81 26.09 13.28
CA ILE A 138 -5.98 25.78 11.86
C ILE A 138 -4.75 25.00 11.45
N LYS A 139 -4.92 23.74 11.07
CA LYS A 139 -3.84 22.84 10.70
C LYS A 139 -4.10 22.27 9.32
N GLY A 140 -3.03 22.04 8.58
CA GLY A 140 -3.08 21.34 7.30
C GLY A 140 -1.82 20.51 7.13
N SER A 141 -1.97 19.35 6.51
CA SER A 141 -0.84 18.53 6.14
C SER A 141 -1.05 17.90 4.77
N PHE A 142 0.05 17.61 4.12
CA PHE A 142 0.07 16.93 2.84
C PHE A 142 1.17 15.88 2.86
N THR A 143 0.85 14.67 2.42
CA THR A 143 1.80 13.59 2.28
C THR A 143 1.52 12.80 1.02
N GLY A 144 2.55 12.18 0.45
CA GLY A 144 2.39 11.35 -0.72
C GLY A 144 3.69 10.73 -1.18
N TYR A 145 3.57 9.79 -2.09
CA TYR A 145 4.71 9.16 -2.76
C TYR A 145 4.38 8.85 -4.21
N THR A 146 5.42 8.71 -4.99
CA THR A 146 5.37 8.22 -6.37
C THR A 146 6.21 6.96 -6.49
N TYR A 147 5.85 6.11 -7.43
CA TYR A 147 6.65 4.95 -7.77
C TYR A 147 6.68 4.74 -9.27
N ARG A 148 7.71 4.06 -9.73
CA ARG A 148 7.90 3.68 -11.12
C ARG A 148 8.60 2.32 -11.18
N SER A 149 8.15 1.48 -12.10
CA SER A 149 8.60 0.10 -12.20
C SER A 149 8.77 -0.31 -13.65
N TRP A 150 9.86 -0.99 -13.93
CA TRP A 150 10.05 -1.76 -15.14
C TRP A 150 10.06 -3.23 -14.78
N PHE A 151 9.35 -4.05 -15.53
CA PHE A 151 9.31 -5.47 -15.23
C PHE A 151 9.24 -6.32 -16.48
N GLY A 152 9.70 -7.56 -16.37
CA GLY A 152 9.69 -8.52 -17.45
C GLY A 152 9.51 -9.94 -16.93
N ARG A 153 9.00 -10.79 -17.80
CA ARG A 153 8.81 -12.22 -17.57
C ARG A 153 9.17 -12.98 -18.84
N LEU A 154 9.85 -14.09 -18.67
CA LEU A 154 10.07 -15.10 -19.69
C LEU A 154 9.53 -16.42 -19.18
N ASN A 155 8.68 -17.06 -19.99
CA ASN A 155 8.17 -18.40 -19.75
C ASN A 155 8.64 -19.30 -20.86
N TYR A 156 9.03 -20.51 -20.53
CA TYR A 156 9.35 -21.54 -21.49
C TYR A 156 8.82 -22.89 -21.02
N ALA A 157 8.09 -23.57 -21.88
CA ALA A 157 7.69 -24.93 -21.64
C ALA A 157 8.11 -25.82 -22.82
N TYR A 158 8.76 -26.93 -22.51
CA TYR A 158 9.10 -27.96 -23.47
C TYR A 158 8.21 -29.18 -23.30
N ASP A 159 7.43 -29.48 -24.34
CA ASP A 159 6.52 -30.61 -24.42
C ASP A 159 5.57 -30.73 -23.20
N SER A 160 5.23 -29.56 -22.62
CA SER A 160 4.49 -29.44 -21.36
C SER A 160 5.08 -30.21 -20.17
N ARG A 161 6.31 -30.70 -20.27
CA ARG A 161 7.02 -31.48 -19.26
C ARG A 161 7.99 -30.65 -18.44
N TYR A 162 8.83 -29.86 -19.12
CA TYR A 162 9.81 -29.00 -18.49
C TYR A 162 9.35 -27.55 -18.57
N LEU A 163 9.18 -26.95 -17.42
CA LEU A 163 8.62 -25.61 -17.28
C LEU A 163 9.67 -24.69 -16.66
N PHE A 164 9.90 -23.54 -17.27
CA PHE A 164 10.83 -22.53 -16.76
C PHE A 164 10.15 -21.16 -16.77
N GLU A 165 10.33 -20.41 -15.72
CA GLU A 165 9.92 -19.03 -15.64
C GLU A 165 11.03 -18.17 -15.02
N ALA A 166 11.30 -17.02 -15.61
CA ALA A 166 12.18 -16.01 -15.07
C ALA A 166 11.43 -14.67 -15.04
N ASN A 167 11.49 -13.99 -13.90
CA ASN A 167 10.92 -12.66 -13.73
C ASN A 167 12.01 -11.71 -13.25
N ALA A 168 11.91 -10.46 -13.66
CA ALA A 168 12.73 -9.37 -13.13
C ALA A 168 11.87 -8.13 -12.97
N ARG A 169 12.08 -7.42 -11.86
CA ARG A 169 11.42 -6.16 -11.58
C ARG A 169 12.44 -5.13 -11.07
N TYR A 170 12.40 -3.94 -11.64
CA TYR A 170 13.22 -2.80 -11.25
C TYR A 170 12.30 -1.69 -10.80
N ASP A 171 12.20 -1.51 -9.49
CA ASP A 171 11.24 -0.63 -8.82
C ASP A 171 11.93 0.58 -8.22
N GLY A 172 11.37 1.77 -8.46
CA GLY A 172 11.78 3.01 -7.84
C GLY A 172 10.67 3.62 -7.00
N SER A 173 10.99 4.09 -5.79
CA SER A 173 10.05 4.73 -4.88
C SER A 173 10.59 6.05 -4.35
N SER A 174 9.77 7.12 -4.38
CA SER A 174 10.13 8.42 -3.82
C SER A 174 10.20 8.46 -2.29
N ARG A 175 9.88 7.35 -1.62
CA ARG A 175 10.04 7.20 -0.17
C ARG A 175 11.50 7.10 0.26
N PHE A 176 12.39 6.77 -0.69
CA PHE A 176 13.83 6.66 -0.49
C PHE A 176 14.58 7.83 -1.09
N SER A 177 15.78 8.07 -0.58
CA SER A 177 16.70 9.07 -1.13
C SER A 177 17.02 8.78 -2.62
N PRO A 178 17.43 9.78 -3.41
CA PRO A 178 17.74 9.57 -4.82
C PRO A 178 18.71 8.41 -5.10
N ASP A 179 19.71 8.22 -4.24
CA ASP A 179 20.76 7.19 -4.41
C ASP A 179 20.27 5.78 -4.05
N ASN A 180 19.27 5.66 -3.14
CA ASN A 180 18.74 4.40 -2.64
C ASN A 180 17.34 4.09 -3.18
N ARG A 181 16.86 4.87 -4.13
CA ARG A 181 15.48 4.84 -4.64
C ARG A 181 15.14 3.55 -5.39
N TRP A 182 16.10 2.98 -6.09
CA TRP A 182 15.88 1.88 -7.00
C TRP A 182 16.27 0.53 -6.42
N GLY A 183 15.41 -0.46 -6.57
CA GLY A 183 15.65 -1.84 -6.17
C GLY A 183 15.46 -2.81 -7.34
N PHE A 184 16.32 -3.84 -7.41
CA PHE A 184 16.21 -4.91 -8.41
C PHE A 184 15.79 -6.23 -7.75
N PHE A 185 14.71 -6.83 -8.28
CA PHE A 185 14.02 -7.97 -7.70
C PHE A 185 13.82 -9.07 -8.73
N PRO A 186 14.83 -9.94 -8.94
CA PRO A 186 14.74 -11.09 -9.83
C PRO A 186 14.09 -12.28 -9.13
N SER A 187 13.47 -13.16 -9.95
CA SER A 187 13.06 -14.50 -9.53
C SER A 187 13.13 -15.47 -10.68
N ALA A 188 13.33 -16.74 -10.37
CA ALA A 188 13.29 -17.81 -11.34
C ALA A 188 12.63 -19.06 -10.74
N SER A 189 11.96 -19.83 -11.56
CA SER A 189 11.39 -21.12 -11.19
C SER A 189 11.57 -22.15 -12.29
N ALA A 190 11.65 -23.42 -11.88
CA ALA A 190 11.63 -24.56 -12.77
C ALA A 190 10.64 -25.59 -12.26
N GLY A 191 9.95 -26.26 -13.17
CA GLY A 191 9.03 -27.33 -12.90
C GLY A 191 9.27 -28.51 -13.82
N TRP A 192 9.22 -29.71 -13.26
CA TRP A 192 9.35 -30.95 -14.02
C TRP A 192 8.14 -31.84 -13.77
N ARG A 193 7.35 -32.12 -14.79
CA ARG A 193 6.22 -33.03 -14.74
C ARG A 193 6.69 -34.44 -14.97
N ILE A 194 7.07 -35.13 -13.90
CA ILE A 194 7.63 -36.46 -13.91
C ILE A 194 6.63 -37.49 -14.47
N SER A 195 5.33 -37.31 -14.17
CA SER A 195 4.27 -38.21 -14.68
C SER A 195 4.16 -38.25 -16.21
N GLU A 196 4.66 -37.24 -16.91
CA GLU A 196 4.63 -37.18 -18.37
C GLU A 196 5.82 -37.89 -19.03
N GLU A 197 6.80 -38.33 -18.23
CA GLU A 197 7.96 -39.03 -18.76
C GLU A 197 7.68 -40.48 -19.14
N ASN A 198 8.34 -40.97 -20.17
CA ASN A 198 8.16 -42.35 -20.65
C ASN A 198 8.54 -43.39 -19.59
N PHE A 199 9.58 -43.12 -18.79
CA PHE A 199 9.96 -44.00 -17.72
C PHE A 199 8.95 -44.05 -16.58
N ALA A 200 8.24 -42.93 -16.30
CA ALA A 200 7.20 -42.87 -15.29
C ALA A 200 5.99 -43.70 -15.70
N LYS A 201 5.57 -43.59 -16.97
CA LYS A 201 4.44 -44.35 -17.55
C LYS A 201 4.68 -45.86 -17.53
N ASN A 202 5.92 -46.32 -17.50
CA ASN A 202 6.31 -47.74 -17.50
C ASN A 202 6.83 -48.22 -16.14
N SER A 203 6.55 -47.49 -15.04
CA SER A 203 7.00 -47.81 -13.70
C SER A 203 5.85 -47.69 -12.68
N PHE A 204 6.16 -47.91 -11.39
CA PHE A 204 5.20 -47.69 -10.28
C PHE A 204 4.72 -46.23 -10.22
N LEU A 205 5.43 -45.30 -10.83
CA LEU A 205 5.04 -43.88 -10.90
C LEU A 205 3.79 -43.67 -11.80
N ASN A 206 3.40 -44.65 -12.60
CA ASN A 206 2.15 -44.62 -13.36
C ASN A 206 0.88 -44.58 -12.48
N ALA A 207 1.04 -44.89 -11.19
CA ALA A 207 -0.05 -44.70 -10.21
C ALA A 207 -0.39 -43.23 -9.94
N PHE A 208 0.49 -42.30 -10.36
CA PHE A 208 0.25 -40.88 -10.21
C PHE A 208 -0.31 -40.29 -11.51
N ASP A 209 -1.49 -39.71 -11.44
CA ASP A 209 -2.11 -38.95 -12.52
C ASP A 209 -1.34 -37.66 -12.80
N ASN A 210 -0.75 -37.08 -11.75
CA ASN A 210 0.14 -35.95 -11.82
C ASN A 210 1.23 -36.10 -10.75
N LEU A 211 2.49 -35.98 -11.17
CA LEU A 211 3.64 -35.89 -10.29
C LEU A 211 4.57 -34.82 -10.83
N LYS A 212 4.68 -33.68 -10.11
CA LYS A 212 5.43 -32.52 -10.54
C LYS A 212 6.36 -32.04 -9.44
N LEU A 213 7.64 -31.94 -9.76
CA LEU A 213 8.65 -31.31 -8.91
C LEU A 213 8.77 -29.83 -9.29
N ARG A 214 8.86 -28.94 -8.30
CA ARG A 214 9.03 -27.50 -8.48
C ARG A 214 10.19 -27.00 -7.66
N VAL A 215 10.97 -26.09 -8.22
CA VAL A 215 11.98 -25.31 -7.50
C VAL A 215 11.84 -23.85 -7.89
N SER A 216 11.95 -22.96 -6.91
CA SER A 216 11.99 -21.54 -7.20
C SER A 216 12.90 -20.79 -6.22
N TYR A 217 13.44 -19.69 -6.73
CA TYR A 217 14.20 -18.73 -5.95
C TYR A 217 13.80 -17.34 -6.37
N GLY A 218 13.53 -16.47 -5.40
CA GLY A 218 13.12 -15.10 -5.68
C GLY A 218 13.58 -14.12 -4.61
N LYS A 219 13.76 -12.87 -5.06
CA LYS A 219 14.01 -11.70 -4.23
C LYS A 219 12.83 -10.74 -4.35
N LEU A 220 12.26 -10.33 -3.22
CA LEU A 220 11.18 -9.36 -3.13
C LEU A 220 11.66 -8.12 -2.37
N GLY A 221 11.22 -6.94 -2.82
CA GLY A 221 11.44 -5.68 -2.14
C GLY A 221 10.18 -5.19 -1.42
N ASN A 222 10.38 -4.58 -0.26
CA ASN A 222 9.33 -3.88 0.45
C ASN A 222 9.76 -2.42 0.67
N SER A 223 8.90 -1.48 0.25
CA SER A 223 9.09 -0.03 0.42
C SER A 223 8.14 0.57 1.46
N SER A 224 7.60 -0.24 2.37
CA SER A 224 6.68 0.21 3.43
C SER A 224 7.42 0.96 4.52
N VAL A 225 7.84 2.18 4.21
CA VAL A 225 8.36 3.18 5.13
C VAL A 225 7.51 4.43 5.05
N ASP A 226 7.63 5.29 6.03
CA ASP A 226 6.95 6.58 6.00
C ASP A 226 7.39 7.40 4.79
N ASN A 227 6.46 8.19 4.26
CA ASN A 227 6.82 9.13 3.19
C ASN A 227 7.88 10.11 3.71
N TYR A 228 8.88 10.39 2.89
CA TYR A 228 9.99 11.28 3.25
C TYR A 228 10.83 10.82 4.45
N ALA A 229 10.85 9.52 4.78
CA ALA A 229 11.58 8.98 5.93
C ALA A 229 13.09 9.32 5.94
N TYR A 230 13.67 9.60 4.76
CA TYR A 230 15.07 9.99 4.62
C TYR A 230 15.33 11.47 4.90
N GLN A 231 14.29 12.32 5.01
CA GLN A 231 14.41 13.77 5.20
C GLN A 231 14.29 14.14 6.68
N SER A 232 14.85 15.29 7.02
CA SER A 232 14.61 15.95 8.30
C SER A 232 13.24 16.61 8.33
N TRP A 233 12.57 16.49 9.44
CA TRP A 233 11.31 17.19 9.70
C TRP A 233 11.53 18.26 10.75
N TYR A 234 10.97 19.43 10.49
CA TYR A 234 10.95 20.53 11.44
C TYR A 234 9.52 20.76 11.91
N GLU A 235 9.36 20.96 13.19
CA GLU A 235 8.09 21.37 13.77
C GLU A 235 8.20 22.81 14.29
N THR A 236 7.10 23.52 14.17
CA THR A 236 6.98 24.88 14.69
C THR A 236 6.37 24.85 16.07
N GLY A 237 6.87 25.65 16.97
CA GLY A 237 6.36 25.81 18.32
C GLY A 237 6.64 27.20 18.85
N TYR A 238 6.47 27.38 20.13
CA TYR A 238 6.79 28.64 20.79
C TYR A 238 7.74 28.36 21.97
N THR A 239 8.57 29.34 22.27
CA THR A 239 9.38 29.36 23.46
C THR A 239 9.27 30.73 24.12
N ILE A 240 9.68 30.85 25.40
CA ILE A 240 9.73 32.12 26.11
C ILE A 240 11.17 32.62 26.09
N MET A 241 11.39 33.79 25.50
CA MET A 241 12.66 34.48 25.50
C MET A 241 12.47 35.92 26.00
N GLY A 242 13.17 36.29 27.05
CA GLY A 242 13.01 37.61 27.67
C GLY A 242 11.58 37.91 28.12
N GLY A 243 10.86 36.92 28.62
CA GLY A 243 9.45 37.07 29.05
C GLY A 243 8.44 37.16 27.92
N LYS A 244 8.86 37.06 26.66
CA LYS A 244 7.99 37.10 25.48
C LYS A 244 7.86 35.74 24.82
N LYS A 245 6.66 35.39 24.33
CA LYS A 245 6.40 34.22 23.51
C LYS A 245 6.93 34.46 22.10
N VAL A 246 7.95 33.70 21.69
CA VAL A 246 8.53 33.77 20.35
C VAL A 246 8.39 32.45 19.61
N PRO A 247 8.17 32.46 18.30
CA PRO A 247 8.12 31.22 17.51
C PRO A 247 9.50 30.55 17.49
N ARG A 248 9.51 29.23 17.52
CA ARG A 248 10.70 28.41 17.35
C ARG A 248 10.48 27.32 16.32
N PHE A 249 11.56 26.91 15.68
CA PHE A 249 11.64 25.69 14.86
C PHE A 249 12.52 24.70 15.60
N TYR A 250 12.12 23.46 15.64
CA TYR A 250 12.94 22.39 16.19
C TYR A 250 12.90 21.15 15.30
N LEU A 251 14.03 20.45 15.27
CA LEU A 251 14.19 19.24 14.48
C LEU A 251 13.42 18.11 15.16
N LEU A 252 12.51 17.48 14.42
CA LEU A 252 11.71 16.38 14.94
C LEU A 252 12.43 15.03 14.79
N ASN A 253 13.22 14.87 13.72
CA ASN A 253 14.00 13.67 13.45
C ASN A 253 15.27 14.01 12.67
N LEU A 254 16.31 13.21 12.87
CA LEU A 254 17.52 13.28 12.05
C LEU A 254 17.27 12.66 10.67
N PRO A 255 17.89 13.20 9.60
CA PRO A 255 17.80 12.60 8.29
C PRO A 255 18.51 11.25 8.28
N ASN A 256 18.00 10.31 7.54
CA ASN A 256 18.66 9.04 7.28
C ASN A 256 18.63 8.75 5.77
N MET A 257 19.68 9.18 5.08
CA MET A 257 19.81 9.02 3.63
C MET A 257 20.04 7.56 3.20
N ASP A 258 20.41 6.68 4.15
CA ASP A 258 20.70 5.26 3.90
C ASP A 258 19.46 4.37 3.94
N VAL A 259 18.30 4.94 4.24
CA VAL A 259 17.02 4.20 4.19
C VAL A 259 16.80 3.66 2.77
N THR A 260 16.68 2.35 2.67
CA THR A 260 16.51 1.63 1.40
C THR A 260 15.52 0.48 1.53
N TRP A 261 15.37 -0.29 0.49
CA TRP A 261 14.44 -1.41 0.38
C TRP A 261 14.74 -2.51 1.40
N GLU A 262 13.74 -2.88 2.20
CA GLU A 262 13.75 -4.16 2.89
C GLU A 262 13.67 -5.28 1.86
N THR A 263 14.49 -6.29 1.98
CA THR A 263 14.62 -7.34 0.98
C THR A 263 14.35 -8.71 1.58
N THR A 264 13.44 -9.44 0.99
CA THR A 264 13.16 -10.85 1.33
C THR A 264 13.62 -11.76 0.20
N LYS A 265 14.48 -12.73 0.53
CA LYS A 265 14.89 -13.82 -0.37
C LYS A 265 14.16 -15.08 0.05
N THR A 266 13.60 -15.79 -0.91
CA THR A 266 12.85 -17.02 -0.66
C THR A 266 13.33 -18.11 -1.61
N PHE A 267 13.74 -19.24 -1.06
CA PHE A 267 13.90 -20.49 -1.79
C PHE A 267 12.70 -21.38 -1.50
N ASN A 268 12.16 -22.05 -2.51
CA ASN A 268 11.07 -23.01 -2.35
C ASN A 268 11.35 -24.27 -3.19
N LEU A 269 11.10 -25.43 -2.60
CA LEU A 269 11.09 -26.73 -3.25
C LEU A 269 9.74 -27.38 -2.99
N GLY A 270 9.00 -27.70 -4.05
CA GLY A 270 7.64 -28.23 -3.96
C GLY A 270 7.47 -29.51 -4.74
N LEU A 271 6.63 -30.40 -4.24
CA LEU A 271 6.16 -31.62 -4.90
C LEU A 271 4.64 -31.60 -4.95
N ASP A 272 4.09 -31.59 -6.18
CA ASP A 272 2.67 -31.71 -6.42
C ASP A 272 2.36 -33.14 -6.86
N PHE A 273 1.36 -33.77 -6.29
CA PHE A 273 0.93 -35.12 -6.69
C PHE A 273 -0.58 -35.23 -6.77
N ALA A 274 -1.05 -36.07 -7.68
CA ALA A 274 -2.43 -36.54 -7.76
C ALA A 274 -2.42 -38.00 -8.14
N THR A 275 -3.35 -38.79 -7.59
CA THR A 275 -3.51 -40.22 -7.81
C THR A 275 -4.97 -40.64 -7.70
N LEU A 276 -5.28 -41.90 -8.05
CA LEU A 276 -6.63 -42.47 -8.00
C LEU A 276 -7.65 -41.71 -8.88
N ASN A 277 -7.26 -41.35 -10.11
CA ASN A 277 -8.04 -40.52 -11.03
C ASN A 277 -8.40 -39.16 -10.40
N GLY A 278 -7.44 -38.52 -9.75
CA GLY A 278 -7.60 -37.19 -9.15
C GLY A 278 -8.37 -37.19 -7.81
N ARG A 279 -8.76 -38.35 -7.27
CA ARG A 279 -9.49 -38.43 -5.99
C ARG A 279 -8.62 -38.07 -4.80
N LEU A 280 -7.32 -38.33 -4.89
CA LEU A 280 -6.35 -37.94 -3.88
C LEU A 280 -5.31 -37.03 -4.51
N SER A 281 -5.15 -35.83 -3.99
CA SER A 281 -4.13 -34.90 -4.41
C SER A 281 -3.54 -34.18 -3.21
N GLY A 282 -2.28 -33.76 -3.34
CA GLY A 282 -1.59 -33.03 -2.28
C GLY A 282 -0.43 -32.24 -2.83
N VAL A 283 0.05 -31.32 -1.99
CA VAL A 283 1.21 -30.48 -2.22
C VAL A 283 2.09 -30.54 -0.98
N LEU A 284 3.38 -30.73 -1.19
CA LEU A 284 4.40 -30.65 -0.15
C LEU A 284 5.37 -29.54 -0.53
N ASP A 285 5.56 -28.57 0.34
CA ASP A 285 6.46 -27.45 0.13
C ASP A 285 7.47 -27.35 1.27
N TYR A 286 8.74 -27.22 0.90
CA TYR A 286 9.82 -26.78 1.78
C TYR A 286 10.26 -25.40 1.35
N TYR A 287 10.34 -24.44 2.28
CA TYR A 287 10.82 -23.11 1.97
C TYR A 287 11.79 -22.57 3.03
N ASP A 288 12.78 -21.81 2.58
CA ASP A 288 13.65 -20.96 3.40
C ASP A 288 13.44 -19.50 2.99
N LYS A 289 13.05 -18.67 3.97
CA LYS A 289 12.76 -17.25 3.76
C LYS A 289 13.65 -16.42 4.68
N ARG A 290 14.41 -15.47 4.09
CA ARG A 290 15.29 -14.55 4.82
C ARG A 290 15.01 -13.13 4.44
N THR A 291 14.73 -12.30 5.44
CA THR A 291 14.53 -10.87 5.30
C THR A 291 15.74 -10.12 5.84
N THR A 292 16.23 -9.16 5.05
CA THR A 292 17.36 -8.30 5.38
C THR A 292 17.00 -6.84 5.15
N GLY A 293 17.70 -5.92 5.82
CA GLY A 293 17.43 -4.49 5.72
C GLY A 293 16.09 -4.11 6.37
N ILE A 294 15.71 -4.82 7.46
CA ILE A 294 14.47 -4.55 8.18
C ILE A 294 14.52 -3.13 8.74
N LEU A 295 13.51 -2.35 8.39
CA LEU A 295 13.37 -0.96 8.82
C LEU A 295 12.66 -0.93 10.18
N TYR A 296 13.40 -0.54 11.20
CA TYR A 296 12.93 -0.49 12.57
C TYR A 296 13.18 0.90 13.17
N ARG A 297 12.19 1.47 13.84
CA ARG A 297 12.37 2.67 14.68
C ARG A 297 12.64 2.24 16.10
N PRO A 298 13.87 2.35 16.60
CA PRO A 298 14.14 2.08 18.01
C PRO A 298 13.47 3.15 18.86
N THR A 299 12.76 2.74 19.91
CA THR A 299 12.33 3.66 20.96
C THR A 299 13.55 3.93 21.83
N ILE A 300 14.21 5.08 21.62
CA ILE A 300 15.29 5.53 22.48
C ILE A 300 14.64 6.11 23.71
N GLY A 301 14.80 5.44 24.86
CA GLY A 301 14.45 6.03 26.15
C GLY A 301 15.31 7.27 26.35
N LEU A 302 14.66 8.41 26.56
CA LEU A 302 15.35 9.59 27.05
C LEU A 302 15.84 9.28 28.47
N VAL A 303 17.15 9.18 28.65
CA VAL A 303 17.83 9.10 29.97
C VAL A 303 17.88 10.49 30.55
#